data_20316446b466ef59bfe0b876dc17b1c8
#
_entry.id   20316446b466ef59bfe0b876dc17b1c8
#
_cell.length_a   1.000
_cell.length_b   1.000
_cell.length_c   1.000
_cell.angle_alpha   90.00
_cell.angle_beta   90.00
_cell.angle_gamma   90.00
#
_symmetry.space_group_name_H-M   'P 1'
#
loop_
_entity.id
_entity.type
_entity.pdbx_description
1 polymer ?
#
loop_
_entity_poly.entity_id
_entity_poly.type
_entity_poly.pdbx_seq_one_letter_code
_entity_poly.pdbx_strand_id
1 'polypeptide(L)'
;MLASLFRRMRLSRIYETRPMYVTDQPKYLNAVGEGRSRIPPREMLLEIHRVEAALGRERSREIRMGPRTLDIDILLCDTTVMDDPDLTIPHPRITERLFVLVPLLELAPRLRDPRTGAPYARFRAALTETGGPAGPEGVYLYRAE
;
A
#
# COMPACT_ATOMS: atom_id res chain seq x y z
N MET A 1 -4.74 -10.50 -14.12
CA MET A 1 -3.30 -10.68 -13.97
C MET A 1 -2.89 -10.87 -12.52
N LEU A 2 -2.98 -9.83 -11.72
CA LEU A 2 -2.60 -9.96 -10.30
C LEU A 2 -3.47 -10.95 -9.55
N ALA A 3 -4.78 -10.94 -9.80
CA ALA A 3 -5.72 -11.84 -9.14
C ALA A 3 -5.43 -13.32 -9.40
N SER A 4 -4.77 -13.66 -10.51
CA SER A 4 -4.42 -15.05 -10.82
C SER A 4 -3.30 -15.59 -9.92
N LEU A 5 -2.56 -14.73 -9.24
CA LEU A 5 -1.49 -15.10 -8.32
C LEU A 5 -2.00 -15.44 -6.93
N PHE A 6 -3.25 -15.12 -6.64
CA PHE A 6 -3.85 -15.25 -5.32
C PHE A 6 -5.14 -16.05 -5.36
N ARG A 7 -5.41 -16.73 -4.24
CA ARG A 7 -6.72 -17.33 -3.95
C ARG A 7 -7.46 -16.44 -2.96
N ARG A 8 -8.78 -16.38 -3.07
CA ARG A 8 -9.66 -15.63 -2.15
C ARG A 8 -9.21 -14.19 -1.99
N MET A 9 -8.96 -13.53 -3.12
CA MET A 9 -8.54 -12.14 -3.08
C MET A 9 -9.69 -11.24 -2.65
N ARG A 10 -9.40 -10.34 -1.70
CA ARG A 10 -10.30 -9.27 -1.29
C ARG A 10 -9.62 -7.94 -1.52
N LEU A 11 -10.37 -6.96 -1.96
CA LEU A 11 -9.87 -5.61 -2.15
C LEU A 11 -10.58 -4.66 -1.20
N SER A 12 -9.85 -3.71 -0.65
CA SER A 12 -10.45 -2.59 0.05
C SER A 12 -11.20 -1.71 -0.96
N ARG A 13 -11.99 -0.79 -0.44
CA ARG A 13 -12.47 0.33 -1.24
C ARG A 13 -11.27 1.16 -1.70
N ILE A 14 -11.49 2.01 -2.67
CA ILE A 14 -10.45 2.91 -3.19
C ILE A 14 -10.49 4.20 -2.40
N TYR A 15 -9.35 4.65 -1.96
CA TYR A 15 -9.20 5.88 -1.18
C TYR A 15 -8.39 6.90 -1.95
N GLU A 16 -8.75 8.15 -1.77
CA GLU A 16 -8.08 9.28 -2.38
C GLU A 16 -7.27 10.01 -1.31
N THR A 17 -6.00 10.26 -1.60
CA THR A 17 -5.13 11.02 -0.72
C THR A 17 -4.98 12.42 -1.25
N ARG A 18 -5.25 13.42 -0.41
CA ARG A 18 -5.16 14.84 -0.75
C ARG A 18 -4.11 15.49 0.14
N PRO A 19 -3.03 16.04 -0.43
CA PRO A 19 -2.07 16.84 0.34
C PRO A 19 -2.78 18.10 0.86
N MET A 20 -2.65 18.37 2.16
CA MET A 20 -3.34 19.52 2.78
C MET A 20 -2.73 20.87 2.42
N TYR A 21 -1.44 20.89 2.10
CA TYR A 21 -0.70 22.14 1.92
C TYR A 21 -0.26 22.43 0.50
N VAL A 22 -0.35 21.47 -0.41
CA VAL A 22 0.10 21.62 -1.78
C VAL A 22 -1.08 21.32 -2.71
N THR A 23 -1.79 22.36 -3.09
CA THR A 23 -3.01 22.25 -3.89
C THR A 23 -2.76 21.85 -5.34
N ASP A 24 -1.52 21.99 -5.81
CA ASP A 24 -1.17 21.71 -7.21
C ASP A 24 -0.70 20.26 -7.44
N GLN A 25 -0.60 19.46 -6.39
CA GLN A 25 -0.20 18.06 -6.55
C GLN A 25 -1.40 17.20 -6.94
N PRO A 26 -1.18 16.21 -7.82
CA PRO A 26 -2.24 15.31 -8.21
C PRO A 26 -2.72 14.49 -7.01
N LYS A 27 -3.99 14.17 -7.01
CA LYS A 27 -4.58 13.26 -6.04
C LYS A 27 -4.11 11.84 -6.35
N TYR A 28 -3.75 11.10 -5.31
CA TYR A 28 -3.35 9.70 -5.45
C TYR A 28 -4.49 8.80 -5.02
N LEU A 29 -4.69 7.73 -5.78
CA LEU A 29 -5.66 6.70 -5.44
C LEU A 29 -4.92 5.49 -4.89
N ASN A 30 -5.42 4.95 -3.79
CA ASN A 30 -4.83 3.82 -3.11
C ASN A 30 -5.89 2.80 -2.71
N ALA A 31 -5.51 1.55 -2.74
CA ALA A 31 -6.30 0.45 -2.24
C ALA A 31 -5.37 -0.62 -1.71
N VAL A 32 -5.86 -1.46 -0.83
CA VAL A 32 -5.13 -2.62 -0.33
C VAL A 32 -5.87 -3.87 -0.76
N GLY A 33 -5.11 -4.86 -1.22
CA GLY A 33 -5.63 -6.18 -1.51
C GLY A 33 -5.03 -7.20 -0.56
N GLU A 34 -5.78 -8.24 -0.25
CA GLU A 34 -5.27 -9.41 0.43
C GLU A 34 -5.70 -10.67 -0.29
N GLY A 35 -4.89 -11.68 -0.21
CA GLY A 35 -5.19 -12.96 -0.81
C GLY A 35 -4.26 -14.03 -0.28
N ARG A 36 -4.55 -15.27 -0.64
CA ARG A 36 -3.71 -16.41 -0.29
C ARG A 36 -2.87 -16.80 -1.50
N SER A 37 -1.59 -17.03 -1.28
CA SER A 37 -0.68 -17.46 -2.33
C SER A 37 0.35 -18.43 -1.79
N ARG A 38 0.79 -19.36 -2.65
CA ARG A 38 1.90 -20.26 -2.34
C ARG A 38 3.24 -19.72 -2.84
N ILE A 39 3.20 -18.58 -3.52
CA ILE A 39 4.39 -17.97 -4.08
C ILE A 39 5.19 -17.31 -2.96
N PRO A 40 6.48 -17.66 -2.78
CA PRO A 40 7.31 -16.98 -1.77
C PRO A 40 7.42 -15.49 -2.04
N PRO A 41 7.66 -14.66 -1.01
CA PRO A 41 7.69 -13.20 -1.17
C PRO A 41 8.63 -12.68 -2.26
N ARG A 42 9.82 -13.24 -2.41
CA ARG A 42 10.76 -12.81 -3.45
C ARG A 42 10.26 -13.08 -4.86
N GLU A 43 9.66 -14.25 -5.06
CA GLU A 43 9.05 -14.58 -6.34
C GLU A 43 7.82 -13.72 -6.61
N MET A 44 7.05 -13.41 -5.54
CA MET A 44 5.91 -12.52 -5.66
C MET A 44 6.35 -11.12 -6.10
N LEU A 45 7.47 -10.63 -5.59
CA LEU A 45 8.01 -9.33 -6.01
C LEU A 45 8.31 -9.32 -7.51
N LEU A 46 8.90 -10.39 -8.04
CA LEU A 46 9.16 -10.52 -9.48
C LEU A 46 7.85 -10.53 -10.28
N GLU A 47 6.86 -11.25 -9.81
CA GLU A 47 5.56 -11.30 -10.48
C GLU A 47 4.86 -9.94 -10.48
N ILE A 48 4.96 -9.20 -9.37
CA ILE A 48 4.43 -7.84 -9.27
C ILE A 48 5.12 -6.94 -10.30
N HIS A 49 6.43 -7.02 -10.42
CA HIS A 49 7.17 -6.23 -11.42
C HIS A 49 6.72 -6.55 -12.85
N ARG A 50 6.43 -7.82 -13.13
CA ARG A 50 5.89 -8.23 -14.44
C ARG A 50 4.50 -7.63 -14.69
N VAL A 51 3.65 -7.63 -13.69
CA VAL A 51 2.32 -7.02 -13.78
C VAL A 51 2.42 -5.52 -14.03
N GLU A 52 3.27 -4.85 -13.28
CA GLU A 52 3.50 -3.41 -13.46
C GLU A 52 4.00 -3.10 -14.87
N ALA A 53 4.94 -3.88 -15.37
CA ALA A 53 5.47 -3.71 -16.72
C ALA A 53 4.40 -3.96 -17.78
N ALA A 54 3.58 -5.00 -17.60
CA ALA A 54 2.51 -5.34 -18.54
C ALA A 54 1.42 -4.27 -18.61
N LEU A 55 1.23 -3.50 -17.52
CA LEU A 55 0.25 -2.42 -17.44
C LEU A 55 0.83 -1.05 -17.87
N GLY A 56 1.97 -1.06 -18.53
CA GLY A 56 2.53 0.14 -19.14
C GLY A 56 3.55 0.89 -18.31
N ARG A 57 4.01 0.32 -17.18
CA ARG A 57 5.08 0.92 -16.41
C ARG A 57 6.43 0.60 -17.06
N GLU A 58 6.67 1.18 -18.23
CA GLU A 58 8.00 1.16 -18.81
C GLU A 58 8.78 2.35 -18.28
N ARG A 59 9.73 2.07 -17.41
CA ARG A 59 10.55 3.12 -16.78
C ARG A 59 11.29 4.00 -17.79
N SER A 60 11.62 3.44 -18.94
CA SER A 60 12.29 4.17 -20.03
C SER A 60 11.35 5.14 -20.77
N ARG A 61 10.05 4.97 -20.65
CA ARG A 61 9.04 5.82 -21.28
C ARG A 61 8.25 6.67 -20.31
N GLU A 62 8.47 6.51 -19.01
CA GLU A 62 7.83 7.36 -18.02
C GLU A 62 8.31 8.79 -18.21
N ILE A 63 7.37 9.70 -18.40
CA ILE A 63 7.66 11.13 -18.38
C ILE A 63 8.15 11.43 -16.97
N ARG A 64 9.32 12.06 -16.86
CA ARG A 64 10.02 12.34 -15.60
C ARG A 64 9.16 12.96 -14.51
N MET A 65 8.08 13.62 -14.86
CA MET A 65 7.17 14.33 -13.96
C MET A 65 5.73 13.83 -14.07
N GLY A 66 5.50 12.78 -14.87
CA GLY A 66 4.17 12.24 -15.08
C GLY A 66 3.74 11.27 -14.01
N PRO A 67 2.45 11.09 -13.76
CA PRO A 67 1.95 10.12 -12.80
C PRO A 67 2.27 8.70 -13.28
N ARG A 68 2.70 7.86 -12.34
CA ARG A 68 2.87 6.42 -12.60
C ARG A 68 1.51 5.79 -12.76
N THR A 69 1.39 4.86 -13.71
CA THR A 69 0.13 4.19 -13.98
C THR A 69 -0.27 3.29 -12.82
N LEU A 70 0.70 2.60 -12.22
CA LEU A 70 0.44 1.66 -11.12
C LEU A 70 1.72 1.42 -10.32
N ASP A 71 1.55 1.40 -9.01
CA ASP A 71 2.62 1.11 -8.07
C ASP A 71 2.10 0.10 -7.07
N ILE A 72 2.72 -1.07 -7.00
CA ILE A 72 2.27 -2.16 -6.15
C ILE A 72 3.37 -2.50 -5.14
N ASP A 73 3.02 -2.40 -3.86
CA ASP A 73 3.93 -2.75 -2.77
C ASP A 73 3.44 -3.97 -2.02
N ILE A 74 4.37 -4.81 -1.60
CA ILE A 74 4.07 -5.89 -0.64
C ILE A 74 4.11 -5.28 0.75
N LEU A 75 3.00 -5.38 1.47
CA LEU A 75 2.91 -4.86 2.83
C LEU A 75 3.27 -5.91 3.87
N LEU A 76 2.65 -7.07 3.78
CA LEU A 76 2.76 -8.14 4.77
C LEU A 76 2.64 -9.51 4.10
N CYS A 77 3.28 -10.51 4.72
CA CYS A 77 3.13 -11.92 4.36
C CYS A 77 3.00 -12.71 5.67
N ASP A 78 1.78 -12.92 6.14
CA ASP A 78 1.48 -13.59 7.44
C ASP A 78 2.30 -12.96 8.57
N THR A 79 3.08 -13.77 9.27
CA THR A 79 3.95 -13.33 10.36
C THR A 79 5.41 -13.19 9.91
N THR A 80 5.66 -13.25 8.62
CA THR A 80 7.01 -13.17 8.05
C THR A 80 7.67 -11.83 8.37
N VAL A 81 8.92 -11.92 8.81
CA VAL A 81 9.80 -10.75 8.99
C VAL A 81 11.01 -10.96 8.09
N MET A 82 11.26 -10.02 7.19
CA MET A 82 12.33 -10.11 6.21
C MET A 82 12.99 -8.74 6.05
N ASP A 83 14.30 -8.72 6.07
CA ASP A 83 15.11 -7.50 5.94
C ASP A 83 16.16 -7.67 4.85
N ASP A 84 15.73 -7.68 3.60
CA ASP A 84 16.62 -7.74 2.45
C ASP A 84 16.73 -6.36 1.81
N PRO A 85 17.81 -6.07 1.07
CA PRO A 85 17.98 -4.76 0.47
C PRO A 85 16.87 -4.31 -0.46
N ASP A 86 16.24 -5.27 -1.15
CA ASP A 86 15.19 -5.00 -2.13
C ASP A 86 13.78 -5.35 -1.64
N LEU A 87 13.66 -5.96 -0.45
CA LEU A 87 12.37 -6.40 0.07
C LEU A 87 12.37 -6.46 1.59
N THR A 88 11.65 -5.57 2.21
CA THR A 88 11.45 -5.53 3.66
C THR A 88 9.99 -5.86 3.97
N ILE A 89 9.76 -6.87 4.81
CA ILE A 89 8.43 -7.30 5.24
C ILE A 89 8.41 -7.40 6.77
N PRO A 90 7.45 -6.79 7.44
CA PRO A 90 6.42 -5.88 6.93
C PRO A 90 7.02 -4.62 6.32
N HIS A 91 6.30 -4.01 5.39
CA HIS A 91 6.77 -2.79 4.74
C HIS A 91 7.13 -1.75 5.80
N PRO A 92 8.30 -1.10 5.69
CA PRO A 92 8.82 -0.28 6.79
C PRO A 92 8.03 1.00 7.07
N ARG A 93 7.16 1.40 6.15
CA ARG A 93 6.42 2.66 6.27
C ARG A 93 4.94 2.51 6.56
N ILE A 94 4.46 1.30 6.83
CA ILE A 94 3.04 1.09 7.16
C ILE A 94 2.60 2.00 8.30
N THR A 95 3.41 2.07 9.37
CA THR A 95 3.04 2.81 10.58
C THR A 95 3.04 4.33 10.42
N GLU A 96 3.56 4.83 9.31
CA GLU A 96 3.68 6.27 9.03
C GLU A 96 2.68 6.78 8.00
N ARG A 97 1.87 5.89 7.39
CA ARG A 97 1.07 6.24 6.21
C ARG A 97 -0.41 5.94 6.41
N LEU A 98 -1.20 6.99 6.64
CA LEU A 98 -2.65 6.84 6.73
C LEU A 98 -3.25 6.24 5.45
N PHE A 99 -2.72 6.60 4.28
CA PHE A 99 -3.22 6.08 3.01
C PHE A 99 -2.96 4.58 2.82
N VAL A 100 -2.14 3.99 3.68
CA VAL A 100 -1.94 2.54 3.78
C VAL A 100 -2.79 1.97 4.92
N LEU A 101 -2.74 2.58 6.10
CA LEU A 101 -3.41 2.07 7.29
C LEU A 101 -4.94 2.05 7.15
N VAL A 102 -5.51 3.07 6.55
CA VAL A 102 -6.97 3.16 6.40
C VAL A 102 -7.52 1.98 5.58
N PRO A 103 -7.05 1.73 4.34
CA PRO A 103 -7.53 0.58 3.58
C PRO A 103 -7.09 -0.76 4.16
N LEU A 104 -5.90 -0.83 4.75
CA LEU A 104 -5.41 -2.06 5.39
C LEU A 104 -6.33 -2.50 6.52
N LEU A 105 -6.71 -1.57 7.39
CA LEU A 105 -7.57 -1.86 8.54
C LEU A 105 -9.03 -2.07 8.15
N GLU A 106 -9.44 -1.62 6.98
CA GLU A 106 -10.75 -2.00 6.44
C GLU A 106 -10.82 -3.51 6.22
N LEU A 107 -9.75 -4.10 5.69
CA LEU A 107 -9.70 -5.55 5.45
C LEU A 107 -9.39 -6.36 6.71
N ALA A 108 -8.52 -5.84 7.57
CA ALA A 108 -8.02 -6.57 8.73
C ALA A 108 -7.91 -5.62 9.94
N PRO A 109 -9.06 -5.29 10.59
CA PRO A 109 -9.07 -4.28 11.66
C PRO A 109 -8.28 -4.67 12.90
N ARG A 110 -7.99 -5.96 13.11
CA ARG A 110 -7.25 -6.46 14.27
C ARG A 110 -5.80 -6.83 13.97
N LEU A 111 -5.34 -6.45 12.79
CA LEU A 111 -3.99 -6.80 12.34
C LEU A 111 -2.92 -6.20 13.26
N ARG A 112 -1.92 -7.02 13.55
CA ARG A 112 -0.78 -6.62 14.37
C ARG A 112 0.51 -6.67 13.57
N ASP A 113 1.42 -5.78 13.92
CA ASP A 113 2.77 -5.78 13.36
C ASP A 113 3.50 -7.06 13.79
N PRO A 114 3.94 -7.91 12.86
CA PRO A 114 4.65 -9.14 13.22
C PRO A 114 6.00 -8.92 13.90
N ARG A 115 6.59 -7.71 13.77
CA ARG A 115 7.86 -7.40 14.43
C ARG A 115 7.68 -7.08 15.90
N THR A 116 6.64 -6.32 16.23
CA THR A 116 6.48 -5.74 17.56
C THR A 116 5.28 -6.29 18.32
N GLY A 117 4.32 -6.89 17.60
CA GLY A 117 3.04 -7.31 18.17
C GLY A 117 2.06 -6.16 18.38
N ALA A 118 2.44 -4.93 18.07
CA ALA A 118 1.57 -3.78 18.25
C ALA A 118 0.43 -3.78 17.23
N PRO A 119 -0.80 -3.46 17.63
CA PRO A 119 -1.90 -3.35 16.67
C PRO A 119 -1.72 -2.15 15.76
N TYR A 120 -1.89 -2.35 14.46
CA TYR A 120 -1.80 -1.25 13.49
C TYR A 120 -2.83 -0.15 13.74
N ALA A 121 -3.98 -0.49 14.34
CA ALA A 121 -5.00 0.49 14.71
C ALA A 121 -4.46 1.59 15.63
N ARG A 122 -3.46 1.28 16.47
CA ARG A 122 -2.81 2.26 17.34
C ARG A 122 -2.12 3.36 16.52
N PHE A 123 -1.42 2.97 15.47
CA PHE A 123 -0.72 3.93 14.61
C PHE A 123 -1.70 4.78 13.81
N ARG A 124 -2.78 4.17 13.33
CA ARG A 124 -3.83 4.91 12.64
C ARG A 124 -4.43 6.00 13.54
N ALA A 125 -4.74 5.65 14.78
CA ALA A 125 -5.29 6.61 15.74
C ALA A 125 -4.32 7.78 15.99
N ALA A 126 -3.03 7.47 16.20
CA ALA A 126 -2.02 8.49 16.45
C ALA A 126 -1.85 9.43 15.24
N LEU A 127 -1.81 8.89 14.04
CA LEU A 127 -1.67 9.70 12.82
C LEU A 127 -2.92 10.54 12.55
N THR A 128 -4.09 10.04 12.88
CA THR A 128 -5.34 10.79 12.72
C THR A 128 -5.36 12.02 13.63
N GLU A 129 -4.82 11.90 14.84
CA GLU A 129 -4.76 13.03 15.79
C GLU A 129 -3.70 14.06 15.41
N THR A 130 -2.53 13.63 14.96
CA THR A 130 -1.37 14.51 14.78
C THR A 130 -1.14 14.94 13.33
N GLY A 131 -1.80 14.32 12.38
CA GLY A 131 -1.53 14.54 10.95
C GLY A 131 -0.32 13.81 10.42
N GLY A 132 0.43 13.11 11.27
CA GLY A 132 1.61 12.33 10.91
C GLY A 132 2.85 13.17 10.65
N PRO A 133 4.01 12.51 10.42
CA PRO A 133 5.30 13.19 10.26
C PRO A 133 5.42 14.04 9.00
N ALA A 134 4.64 13.76 7.98
CA ALA A 134 4.63 14.53 6.73
C ALA A 134 3.65 15.72 6.76
N GLY A 135 3.04 15.97 7.90
CA GLY A 135 1.99 16.98 8.05
C GLY A 135 0.61 16.39 7.84
N PRO A 136 -0.43 17.19 8.03
CA PRO A 136 -1.80 16.70 7.90
C PRO A 136 -2.09 16.24 6.47
N GLU A 137 -2.58 15.01 6.40
CA GLU A 137 -2.89 14.32 5.16
C GLU A 137 -4.35 13.87 5.23
N GLY A 138 -5.12 14.19 4.21
CA GLY A 138 -6.50 13.75 4.12
C GLY A 138 -6.61 12.46 3.33
N VAL A 139 -7.22 11.45 3.92
CA VAL A 139 -7.55 10.20 3.25
C VAL A 139 -9.05 10.07 3.17
N TYR A 140 -9.59 10.05 1.97
CA TYR A 140 -11.03 10.09 1.71
C TYR A 140 -11.45 8.91 0.86
N LEU A 141 -12.68 8.44 1.06
CA LEU A 141 -13.24 7.42 0.18
C LEU A 141 -13.41 7.99 -1.23
N TYR A 142 -12.80 7.33 -2.22
CA TYR A 142 -12.94 7.74 -3.61
C TYR A 142 -14.32 7.36 -4.13
N ARG A 143 -14.95 8.29 -4.82
CA ARG A 143 -16.21 8.07 -5.51
C ARG A 143 -16.03 8.48 -6.96
N ALA A 144 -16.18 7.50 -7.84
CA ALA A 144 -16.22 7.78 -9.27
C ALA A 144 -17.50 8.55 -9.60
N GLU A 145 -17.34 9.61 -10.36
CA GLU A 145 -18.48 10.39 -10.86
C GLU A 145 -19.15 9.70 -12.05
#